data_4bb1c672aaa10744496c8a1a13660be1
#
_entry.id   4bb1c672aaa10744496c8a1a13660be1
#
_cell.length_a   1.000
_cell.length_b   1.000
_cell.length_c   1.000
_cell.angle_alpha   90.00
_cell.angle_beta   90.00
_cell.angle_gamma   90.00
#
_symmetry.space_group_name_H-M   'P 1'
#
loop_
_entity.id
_entity.type
_entity.pdbx_description
1 polymer ?
#
loop_
_entity_poly.entity_id
_entity_poly.type
_entity_poly.pdbx_seq_one_letter_code
_entity_poly.pdbx_strand_id
1 'polypeptide(L)'
;MPVEFIFVVRHGETKANEKGIEAGPLDYPLAKKGIKEVKFIAQTLSHAKIKSIYSSPVLRAVQTAKILARPHRLKVKTLEELTEAKIRPEFVGKKGRHHILTNPEDYSETNRDLLERSYKAIEIIKSLSRGNAILVSHGDVITALLEDIVERKVSTERYYVLHPDPASLSIIKMEDKPALVLYNYHRKMFANY
;
A
#
# COMPACT_ATOMS: atom_id res chain seq x y z
N MET A 1 -21.97 6.88 9.20
CA MET A 1 -22.07 6.30 7.84
C MET A 1 -21.04 5.19 7.73
N PRO A 2 -21.35 4.07 7.08
CA PRO A 2 -20.37 3.01 6.84
C PRO A 2 -19.24 3.50 5.92
N VAL A 3 -18.18 2.69 5.82
CA VAL A 3 -17.12 2.91 4.84
C VAL A 3 -17.65 2.51 3.47
N GLU A 4 -17.71 3.45 2.54
CA GLU A 4 -18.15 3.20 1.16
C GLU A 4 -16.94 2.94 0.25
N PHE A 5 -15.84 3.69 0.44
CA PHE A 5 -14.60 3.54 -0.31
C PHE A 5 -13.38 3.47 0.59
N ILE A 6 -12.46 2.59 0.24
CA ILE A 6 -11.09 2.58 0.77
C ILE A 6 -10.14 3.01 -0.35
N PHE A 7 -9.42 4.09 -0.11
CA PHE A 7 -8.39 4.64 -0.98
C PHE A 7 -7.06 4.02 -0.58
N VAL A 8 -6.61 3.03 -1.36
CA VAL A 8 -5.40 2.26 -1.08
C VAL A 8 -4.21 2.93 -1.76
N VAL A 9 -3.19 3.27 -0.98
CA VAL A 9 -1.99 3.96 -1.50
C VAL A 9 -0.75 3.16 -1.13
N ARG A 10 0.08 2.81 -2.13
CA ARG A 10 1.43 2.31 -1.87
C ARG A 10 2.30 3.47 -1.39
N HIS A 11 3.17 3.23 -0.41
CA HIS A 11 4.13 4.25 0.04
C HIS A 11 4.91 4.85 -1.13
N GLY A 12 5.32 6.10 -1.01
CA GLY A 12 6.12 6.80 -2.02
C GLY A 12 7.51 6.18 -2.21
N GLU A 13 8.15 6.48 -3.33
CA GLU A 13 9.51 6.01 -3.64
C GLU A 13 10.49 6.36 -2.52
N THR A 14 11.34 5.40 -2.14
CA THR A 14 12.38 5.55 -1.11
C THR A 14 13.77 5.50 -1.73
N LYS A 15 14.80 5.89 -0.96
CA LYS A 15 16.19 5.70 -1.39
C LYS A 15 16.56 4.22 -1.56
N ALA A 16 15.87 3.31 -0.88
CA ALA A 16 16.06 1.87 -1.08
C ALA A 16 15.54 1.45 -2.46
N ASN A 17 14.33 1.90 -2.84
CA ASN A 17 13.76 1.63 -4.16
C ASN A 17 14.66 2.15 -5.29
N GLU A 18 15.20 3.40 -5.18
CA GLU A 18 16.13 3.96 -6.17
C GLU A 18 17.39 3.11 -6.36
N LYS A 19 17.83 2.39 -5.32
CA LYS A 19 19.04 1.56 -5.33
C LYS A 19 18.76 0.09 -5.58
N GLY A 20 17.49 -0.32 -5.71
CA GLY A 20 17.09 -1.72 -5.81
C GLY A 20 17.43 -2.53 -4.56
N ILE A 21 17.27 -1.94 -3.37
CA ILE A 21 17.52 -2.59 -2.08
C ILE A 21 16.22 -3.13 -1.52
N GLU A 22 16.23 -4.40 -1.11
CA GLU A 22 15.13 -5.03 -0.39
C GLU A 22 15.06 -4.49 1.04
N ALA A 23 14.19 -3.51 1.24
CA ALA A 23 14.14 -2.78 2.50
C ALA A 23 13.58 -3.62 3.66
N GLY A 24 12.63 -4.53 3.39
CA GLY A 24 11.94 -5.27 4.44
C GLY A 24 11.45 -4.34 5.56
N PRO A 25 11.77 -4.65 6.83
CA PRO A 25 11.41 -3.82 7.98
C PRO A 25 12.30 -2.59 8.17
N LEU A 26 13.38 -2.42 7.39
CA LEU A 26 14.32 -1.31 7.58
C LEU A 26 13.68 0.04 7.27
N ASP A 27 14.02 1.04 8.08
CA ASP A 27 13.50 2.40 8.00
C ASP A 27 14.23 3.25 6.97
N TYR A 28 13.89 3.05 5.70
CA TYR A 28 14.29 3.96 4.62
C TYR A 28 13.25 5.09 4.46
N PRO A 29 13.68 6.36 4.58
CA PRO A 29 12.76 7.48 4.36
C PRO A 29 12.42 7.64 2.88
N LEU A 30 11.35 8.39 2.61
CA LEU A 30 10.96 8.78 1.26
C LEU A 30 12.09 9.55 0.57
N ALA A 31 12.33 9.23 -0.70
CA ALA A 31 13.18 10.03 -1.58
C ALA A 31 12.50 11.36 -1.93
N LYS A 32 13.27 12.35 -2.39
CA LYS A 32 12.71 13.64 -2.83
C LYS A 32 11.65 13.48 -3.92
N LYS A 33 11.84 12.52 -4.83
CA LYS A 33 10.89 12.16 -5.88
C LYS A 33 9.62 11.59 -5.28
N GLY A 34 9.72 10.59 -4.38
CA GLY A 34 8.57 9.99 -3.71
C GLY A 34 7.73 11.01 -2.95
N ILE A 35 8.36 11.99 -2.27
CA ILE A 35 7.62 13.08 -1.60
C ILE A 35 6.80 13.89 -2.61
N LYS A 36 7.34 14.20 -3.82
CA LYS A 36 6.62 14.93 -4.86
C LYS A 36 5.46 14.12 -5.42
N GLU A 37 5.65 12.82 -5.62
CA GLU A 37 4.62 11.91 -6.11
C GLU A 37 3.47 11.77 -5.11
N VAL A 38 3.78 11.58 -3.82
CA VAL A 38 2.76 11.52 -2.76
C VAL A 38 2.00 12.84 -2.61
N LYS A 39 2.67 14.00 -2.76
CA LYS A 39 1.99 15.32 -2.76
C LYS A 39 1.00 15.44 -3.91
N PHE A 40 1.29 14.90 -5.09
CA PHE A 40 0.36 14.85 -6.21
C PHE A 40 -0.91 14.06 -5.83
N ILE A 41 -0.76 12.86 -5.24
CA ILE A 41 -1.91 12.07 -4.77
C ILE A 41 -2.68 12.81 -3.66
N ALA A 42 -1.98 13.46 -2.72
CA ALA A 42 -2.63 14.26 -1.68
C ALA A 42 -3.48 15.41 -2.27
N GLN A 43 -3.00 16.06 -3.32
CA GLN A 43 -3.75 17.10 -4.04
C GLN A 43 -4.95 16.51 -4.78
N THR A 44 -4.78 15.38 -5.48
CA THR A 44 -5.88 14.66 -6.14
C THR A 44 -7.00 14.30 -5.15
N LEU A 45 -6.64 13.87 -3.94
CA LEU A 45 -7.62 13.47 -2.92
C LEU A 45 -8.13 14.63 -2.06
N SER A 46 -7.65 15.88 -2.24
CA SER A 46 -7.95 16.99 -1.32
C SER A 46 -9.44 17.30 -1.15
N HIS A 47 -10.24 17.05 -2.16
CA HIS A 47 -11.70 17.24 -2.15
C HIS A 47 -12.49 15.96 -1.83
N ALA A 48 -11.83 14.82 -1.70
CA ALA A 48 -12.48 13.57 -1.34
C ALA A 48 -12.95 13.61 0.12
N LYS A 49 -14.13 13.05 0.41
CA LYS A 49 -14.72 13.02 1.76
C LYS A 49 -14.05 11.94 2.63
N ILE A 50 -12.78 12.10 2.91
CA ILE A 50 -12.00 11.17 3.76
C ILE A 50 -12.27 11.48 5.24
N LYS A 51 -12.50 10.45 6.05
CA LYS A 51 -12.80 10.52 7.49
C LYS A 51 -11.73 9.89 8.38
N SER A 52 -10.90 9.04 7.82
CA SER A 52 -9.82 8.36 8.58
C SER A 52 -8.67 7.99 7.66
N ILE A 53 -7.49 7.84 8.26
CA ILE A 53 -6.30 7.39 7.56
C ILE A 53 -5.53 6.37 8.42
N TYR A 54 -5.21 5.26 7.81
CA TYR A 54 -4.50 4.14 8.41
C TYR A 54 -3.23 3.86 7.63
N SER A 55 -2.19 3.44 8.32
CA SER A 55 -0.87 3.19 7.72
C SER A 55 -0.19 2.00 8.36
N SER A 56 0.61 1.29 7.57
CA SER A 56 1.70 0.50 8.12
C SER A 56 2.54 1.37 9.09
N PRO A 57 3.06 0.81 10.19
CA PRO A 57 3.93 1.54 11.13
C PRO A 57 5.32 1.86 10.56
N VAL A 58 5.73 1.22 9.45
CA VAL A 58 7.04 1.42 8.83
C VAL A 58 7.20 2.87 8.34
N LEU A 59 8.38 3.47 8.59
CA LEU A 59 8.66 4.90 8.39
C LEU A 59 8.17 5.45 7.03
N ARG A 60 8.48 4.77 5.91
CA ARG A 60 8.09 5.21 4.56
C ARG A 60 6.58 5.32 4.36
N ALA A 61 5.82 4.38 4.97
CA ALA A 61 4.36 4.40 4.92
C ALA A 61 3.79 5.50 5.82
N VAL A 62 4.32 5.67 7.03
CA VAL A 62 3.92 6.75 7.94
C VAL A 62 4.20 8.12 7.33
N GLN A 63 5.35 8.33 6.69
CA GLN A 63 5.67 9.58 5.99
C GLN A 63 4.68 9.86 4.85
N THR A 64 4.34 8.83 4.07
CA THR A 64 3.33 8.90 3.01
C THR A 64 1.98 9.29 3.59
N ALA A 65 1.51 8.58 4.61
CA ALA A 65 0.24 8.84 5.27
C ALA A 65 0.15 10.24 5.87
N LYS A 66 1.23 10.74 6.49
CA LYS A 66 1.29 12.11 7.02
C LYS A 66 1.11 13.18 5.93
N ILE A 67 1.65 12.95 4.73
CA ILE A 67 1.44 13.88 3.59
C ILE A 67 -0.02 13.83 3.12
N LEU A 68 -0.59 12.62 2.98
CA LEU A 68 -2.00 12.43 2.59
C LEU A 68 -2.99 12.95 3.62
N ALA A 69 -2.66 12.93 4.90
CA ALA A 69 -3.52 13.39 5.99
C ALA A 69 -3.68 14.92 6.04
N ARG A 70 -2.71 15.69 5.54
CA ARG A 70 -2.67 17.16 5.66
C ARG A 70 -3.90 17.87 5.08
N PRO A 71 -4.35 17.58 3.83
CA PRO A 71 -5.52 18.24 3.26
C PRO A 71 -6.81 18.01 4.07
N HIS A 72 -6.89 16.86 4.74
CA HIS A 72 -8.06 16.45 5.52
C HIS A 72 -7.98 16.79 7.01
N ARG A 73 -6.84 17.30 7.49
CA ARG A 73 -6.56 17.59 8.91
C ARG A 73 -6.75 16.37 9.83
N LEU A 74 -6.41 15.18 9.32
CA LEU A 74 -6.56 13.92 10.03
C LEU A 74 -5.28 13.50 10.76
N LYS A 75 -5.46 12.72 11.83
CA LYS A 75 -4.37 12.00 12.49
C LYS A 75 -4.19 10.64 11.84
N VAL A 76 -2.94 10.24 11.61
CA VAL A 76 -2.59 8.91 11.10
C VAL A 76 -2.70 7.90 12.24
N LYS A 77 -3.39 6.79 11.98
CA LYS A 77 -3.44 5.61 12.86
C LYS A 77 -2.60 4.51 12.23
N THR A 78 -1.79 3.80 13.01
CA THR A 78 -0.98 2.68 12.52
C THR A 78 -1.65 1.35 12.81
N LEU A 79 -1.50 0.40 11.87
CA LEU A 79 -1.95 -0.98 11.99
C LEU A 79 -0.80 -1.90 11.59
N GLU A 80 -0.44 -2.82 12.48
CA GLU A 80 0.62 -3.82 12.21
C GLU A 80 0.25 -4.75 11.06
N GLU A 81 -1.03 -4.99 10.87
CA GLU A 81 -1.58 -5.78 9.76
C GLU A 81 -1.21 -5.24 8.38
N LEU A 82 -0.82 -3.97 8.29
CA LEU A 82 -0.43 -3.29 7.04
C LEU A 82 1.09 -3.30 6.77
N THR A 83 1.90 -3.95 7.62
CA THR A 83 3.36 -4.07 7.39
C THR A 83 3.66 -4.85 6.11
N GLU A 84 4.82 -4.58 5.49
CA GLU A 84 5.26 -5.28 4.28
C GLU A 84 5.36 -6.79 4.50
N ALA A 85 5.31 -7.57 3.43
CA ALA A 85 5.54 -9.00 3.48
C ALA A 85 6.87 -9.30 4.16
N LYS A 86 6.87 -10.28 5.06
CA LYS A 86 8.05 -10.66 5.82
C LYS A 86 9.01 -11.43 4.93
N ILE A 87 10.05 -10.78 4.45
CA ILE A 87 11.15 -11.41 3.73
C ILE A 87 12.11 -12.08 4.72
N ARG A 88 12.85 -13.10 4.29
CA ARG A 88 13.88 -13.75 5.11
C ARG A 88 15.00 -12.78 5.43
N PRO A 89 15.58 -12.84 6.64
CA PRO A 89 16.60 -11.91 7.11
C PRO A 89 17.82 -11.80 6.19
N GLU A 90 18.18 -12.87 5.49
CA GLU A 90 19.31 -12.91 4.57
C GLU A 90 19.14 -12.00 3.33
N PHE A 91 17.91 -11.59 2.99
CA PHE A 91 17.64 -10.69 1.88
C PHE A 91 17.48 -9.23 2.31
N VAL A 92 17.25 -8.98 3.60
CA VAL A 92 17.05 -7.62 4.13
C VAL A 92 18.29 -6.77 3.92
N GLY A 93 18.13 -5.59 3.32
CA GLY A 93 19.21 -4.63 3.08
C GLY A 93 20.11 -4.96 1.88
N LYS A 94 19.90 -6.09 1.20
CA LYS A 94 20.68 -6.47 0.02
C LYS A 94 20.03 -5.93 -1.27
N LYS A 95 20.85 -5.78 -2.32
CA LYS A 95 20.33 -5.52 -3.66
C LYS A 95 19.54 -6.75 -4.12
N GLY A 96 18.25 -6.55 -4.39
CA GLY A 96 17.40 -7.57 -4.95
C GLY A 96 17.84 -7.95 -6.38
N ARG A 97 17.67 -9.22 -6.72
CA ARG A 97 17.71 -9.65 -8.11
C ARG A 97 16.39 -9.23 -8.76
N HIS A 98 16.35 -8.01 -9.33
CA HIS A 98 15.16 -7.47 -10.01
C HIS A 98 13.92 -7.23 -9.15
N HIS A 99 13.90 -6.25 -8.27
CA HIS A 99 12.72 -5.57 -7.68
C HIS A 99 11.51 -6.43 -7.21
N ILE A 100 11.51 -7.72 -7.43
CA ILE A 100 10.46 -8.66 -7.10
C ILE A 100 11.13 -9.93 -6.59
N LEU A 101 11.03 -10.19 -5.30
CA LEU A 101 11.25 -11.54 -4.78
C LEU A 101 10.07 -12.37 -5.33
N THR A 102 10.33 -13.21 -6.31
CA THR A 102 9.28 -14.02 -6.97
C THR A 102 9.17 -15.41 -6.40
N ASN A 103 10.22 -15.84 -5.67
CA ASN A 103 10.24 -17.17 -5.10
C ASN A 103 9.56 -17.16 -3.72
N PRO A 104 8.53 -17.98 -3.48
CA PRO A 104 7.92 -18.12 -2.15
C PRO A 104 8.92 -18.41 -1.03
N GLU A 105 10.03 -19.07 -1.35
CA GLU A 105 11.11 -19.36 -0.38
C GLU A 105 11.88 -18.13 0.12
N ASP A 106 11.78 -16.99 -0.59
CA ASP A 106 12.41 -15.74 -0.17
C ASP A 106 11.68 -15.06 0.99
N TYR A 107 10.50 -15.56 1.33
CA TYR A 107 9.66 -15.02 2.38
C TYR A 107 9.58 -15.94 3.60
N SER A 108 9.39 -15.35 4.77
CA SER A 108 9.04 -16.04 6.03
C SER A 108 7.54 -15.97 6.35
N GLU A 109 6.73 -15.46 5.43
CA GLU A 109 5.29 -15.33 5.52
C GLU A 109 4.66 -15.88 4.24
N THR A 110 3.62 -16.70 4.35
CA THR A 110 2.92 -17.22 3.17
C THR A 110 1.98 -16.17 2.57
N ASN A 111 1.59 -16.35 1.30
CA ASN A 111 0.58 -15.48 0.66
C ASN A 111 -0.75 -15.52 1.41
N ARG A 112 -1.10 -16.66 1.99
CA ARG A 112 -2.32 -16.82 2.77
C ARG A 112 -2.26 -15.99 4.06
N ASP A 113 -1.16 -16.05 4.81
CA ASP A 113 -0.98 -15.24 6.02
C ASP A 113 -1.03 -13.75 5.69
N LEU A 114 -0.39 -13.35 4.58
CA LEU A 114 -0.39 -11.98 4.09
C LEU A 114 -1.81 -11.49 3.77
N LEU A 115 -2.59 -12.32 3.08
CA LEU A 115 -3.97 -12.01 2.70
C LEU A 115 -4.88 -11.96 3.94
N GLU A 116 -4.79 -12.92 4.84
CA GLU A 116 -5.59 -12.98 6.07
C GLU A 116 -5.38 -11.72 6.92
N ARG A 117 -4.13 -11.28 7.14
CA ARG A 117 -3.88 -10.04 7.88
C ARG A 117 -4.31 -8.77 7.12
N SER A 118 -4.24 -8.79 5.80
CA SER A 118 -4.74 -7.66 4.98
C SER A 118 -6.26 -7.48 5.14
N TYR A 119 -7.02 -8.56 5.13
CA TYR A 119 -8.46 -8.52 5.40
C TYR A 119 -8.76 -8.13 6.84
N LYS A 120 -7.97 -8.59 7.81
CA LYS A 120 -8.10 -8.14 9.21
C LYS A 120 -7.92 -6.62 9.32
N ALA A 121 -6.98 -6.02 8.59
CA ALA A 121 -6.85 -4.57 8.51
C ALA A 121 -8.11 -3.90 7.93
N ILE A 122 -8.70 -4.46 6.86
CA ILE A 122 -9.95 -3.96 6.28
C ILE A 122 -11.08 -3.98 7.30
N GLU A 123 -11.25 -5.07 8.04
CA GLU A 123 -12.31 -5.17 9.06
C GLU A 123 -12.09 -4.19 10.22
N ILE A 124 -10.84 -3.98 10.68
CA ILE A 124 -10.51 -2.94 11.66
C ILE A 124 -10.89 -1.55 11.12
N ILE A 125 -10.55 -1.25 9.87
CA ILE A 125 -10.89 0.03 9.23
C ILE A 125 -12.40 0.21 9.16
N LYS A 126 -13.16 -0.81 8.75
CA LYS A 126 -14.63 -0.77 8.68
C LYS A 126 -15.26 -0.52 10.05
N SER A 127 -14.74 -1.17 11.08
CA SER A 127 -15.26 -1.04 12.45
C SER A 127 -15.00 0.33 13.09
N LEU A 128 -13.83 0.92 12.81
CA LEU A 128 -13.37 2.15 13.45
C LEU A 128 -13.65 3.44 12.64
N SER A 129 -13.97 3.31 11.35
CA SER A 129 -14.19 4.47 10.48
C SER A 129 -15.67 4.84 10.38
N ARG A 130 -15.93 6.14 10.26
CA ARG A 130 -17.27 6.70 10.04
C ARG A 130 -17.35 7.39 8.67
N GLY A 131 -17.09 6.63 7.60
CA GLY A 131 -17.02 7.09 6.20
C GLY A 131 -15.72 6.65 5.55
N ASN A 132 -15.41 7.20 4.37
CA ASN A 132 -14.29 6.79 3.55
C ASN A 132 -12.94 6.88 4.26
N ALA A 133 -12.06 5.94 3.98
CA ALA A 133 -10.74 5.83 4.60
C ALA A 133 -9.61 5.79 3.57
N ILE A 134 -8.44 6.30 3.94
CA ILE A 134 -7.18 6.03 3.24
C ILE A 134 -6.46 4.90 3.98
N LEU A 135 -5.94 3.95 3.23
CA LEU A 135 -5.06 2.87 3.67
C LEU A 135 -3.71 3.02 2.98
N VAL A 136 -2.63 3.16 3.76
CA VAL A 136 -1.26 3.24 3.23
C VAL A 136 -0.48 2.00 3.61
N SER A 137 0.03 1.30 2.59
CA SER A 137 0.77 0.05 2.77
C SER A 137 1.88 -0.12 1.72
N HIS A 138 2.23 -1.34 1.40
CA HIS A 138 3.38 -1.75 0.61
C HIS A 138 2.96 -2.56 -0.61
N GLY A 139 3.94 -2.87 -1.46
CA GLY A 139 3.69 -3.56 -2.73
C GLY A 139 2.97 -4.88 -2.57
N ASP A 140 3.56 -5.81 -1.84
CA ASP A 140 3.07 -7.17 -1.72
C ASP A 140 1.70 -7.25 -1.02
N VAL A 141 1.51 -6.46 0.05
CA VAL A 141 0.24 -6.38 0.79
C VAL A 141 -0.90 -5.92 -0.11
N ILE A 142 -0.66 -4.83 -0.86
CA ILE A 142 -1.67 -4.26 -1.75
C ILE A 142 -1.95 -5.23 -2.91
N THR A 143 -0.91 -5.84 -3.48
CA THR A 143 -1.07 -6.83 -4.55
C THR A 143 -1.93 -8.00 -4.10
N ALA A 144 -1.59 -8.64 -2.97
CA ALA A 144 -2.35 -9.77 -2.46
C ALA A 144 -3.83 -9.42 -2.27
N LEU A 145 -4.12 -8.27 -1.67
CA LEU A 145 -5.49 -7.81 -1.44
C LEU A 145 -6.23 -7.52 -2.76
N LEU A 146 -5.61 -6.82 -3.71
CA LEU A 146 -6.27 -6.44 -4.96
C LEU A 146 -6.48 -7.64 -5.89
N GLU A 147 -5.53 -8.58 -5.95
CA GLU A 147 -5.67 -9.79 -6.76
C GLU A 147 -6.79 -10.70 -6.24
N ASP A 148 -6.95 -10.82 -4.93
CA ASP A 148 -8.06 -11.57 -4.36
C ASP A 148 -9.42 -10.89 -4.65
N ILE A 149 -9.51 -9.57 -4.51
CA ILE A 149 -10.72 -8.80 -4.82
C ILE A 149 -11.16 -8.97 -6.28
N VAL A 150 -10.24 -9.07 -7.23
CA VAL A 150 -10.57 -9.31 -8.65
C VAL A 150 -10.66 -10.80 -9.00
N GLU A 151 -10.77 -11.67 -7.99
CA GLU A 151 -10.90 -13.13 -8.13
C GLU A 151 -9.76 -13.81 -8.89
N ARG A 152 -8.61 -13.19 -8.92
CA ARG A 152 -7.41 -13.91 -9.34
C ARG A 152 -7.04 -14.84 -8.19
N LYS A 153 -6.97 -16.14 -8.48
CA LYS A 153 -6.44 -17.10 -7.50
C LYS A 153 -5.06 -16.59 -7.10
N VAL A 154 -4.94 -16.15 -5.85
CA VAL A 154 -3.65 -15.84 -5.26
C VAL A 154 -2.85 -17.12 -5.32
N SER A 155 -1.98 -17.22 -6.32
CA SER A 155 -1.14 -18.38 -6.56
C SER A 155 -0.26 -18.62 -5.33
N THR A 156 0.03 -19.87 -5.02
CA THR A 156 1.12 -20.21 -4.09
C THR A 156 2.46 -19.66 -4.60
N GLU A 157 2.57 -19.43 -5.90
CA GLU A 157 3.67 -18.73 -6.53
C GLU A 157 3.34 -17.25 -6.61
N ARG A 158 4.23 -16.39 -6.09
CA ARG A 158 4.04 -14.92 -6.06
C ARG A 158 4.23 -14.31 -7.44
N TYR A 159 3.38 -14.65 -8.39
CA TYR A 159 3.30 -13.95 -9.68
C TYR A 159 2.37 -12.76 -9.53
N TYR A 160 2.97 -11.59 -9.41
CA TYR A 160 2.23 -10.34 -9.27
C TYR A 160 1.86 -9.76 -10.64
N VAL A 161 0.59 -9.81 -10.97
CA VAL A 161 0.05 -9.09 -12.13
C VAL A 161 -0.36 -7.67 -11.74
N LEU A 162 -0.88 -7.50 -10.51
CA LEU A 162 -1.35 -6.21 -9.99
C LEU A 162 -0.35 -5.61 -8.98
N HIS A 163 0.94 -5.46 -9.36
CA HIS A 163 1.92 -4.82 -8.48
C HIS A 163 1.87 -3.29 -8.63
N PRO A 164 1.35 -2.55 -7.64
CA PRO A 164 1.17 -1.10 -7.75
C PRO A 164 2.51 -0.36 -7.72
N ASP A 165 2.62 0.74 -8.49
CA ASP A 165 3.78 1.64 -8.45
C ASP A 165 3.92 2.35 -7.09
N PRO A 166 5.13 2.77 -6.68
CA PRO A 166 5.28 3.69 -5.55
C PRO A 166 4.43 4.95 -5.71
N ALA A 167 3.83 5.41 -4.62
CA ALA A 167 2.90 6.55 -4.59
C ALA A 167 1.72 6.40 -5.57
N SER A 168 1.27 5.19 -5.86
CA SER A 168 0.06 4.96 -6.64
C SER A 168 -1.17 4.85 -5.74
N LEU A 169 -2.31 5.22 -6.31
CA LEU A 169 -3.64 5.14 -5.72
C LEU A 169 -4.46 4.06 -6.41
N SER A 170 -5.04 3.17 -5.63
CA SER A 170 -6.12 2.27 -6.04
C SER A 170 -7.35 2.53 -5.17
N ILE A 171 -8.54 2.26 -5.67
CA ILE A 171 -9.79 2.51 -4.95
C ILE A 171 -10.60 1.22 -4.91
N ILE A 172 -10.98 0.81 -3.71
CA ILE A 172 -11.87 -0.32 -3.46
C ILE A 172 -13.23 0.25 -3.03
N LYS A 173 -14.30 -0.13 -3.72
CA LYS A 173 -15.67 0.10 -3.31
C LYS A 173 -16.06 -1.01 -2.34
N MET A 174 -16.56 -0.62 -1.17
CA MET A 174 -16.92 -1.54 -0.09
C MET A 174 -18.42 -1.85 -0.18
N GLU A 175 -18.73 -2.97 -0.79
CA GLU A 175 -20.06 -3.57 -0.91
C GLU A 175 -20.05 -4.93 -0.19
N ASP A 176 -21.11 -5.72 -0.28
CA ASP A 176 -21.14 -7.09 0.24
C ASP A 176 -19.96 -7.90 -0.32
N LYS A 177 -19.68 -7.70 -1.61
CA LYS A 177 -18.47 -8.16 -2.28
C LYS A 177 -17.64 -6.92 -2.70
N PRO A 178 -16.46 -6.69 -2.11
CA PRO A 178 -15.62 -5.56 -2.48
C PRO A 178 -15.25 -5.56 -3.97
N ALA A 179 -15.22 -4.38 -4.59
CA ALA A 179 -14.89 -4.21 -6.00
C ALA A 179 -13.75 -3.21 -6.21
N LEU A 180 -12.79 -3.56 -7.06
CA LEU A 180 -11.72 -2.65 -7.48
C LEU A 180 -12.26 -1.70 -8.55
N VAL A 181 -12.33 -0.39 -8.26
CA VAL A 181 -12.89 0.63 -9.18
C VAL A 181 -11.83 1.52 -9.82
N LEU A 182 -10.64 1.58 -9.24
CA LEU A 182 -9.47 2.26 -9.80
C LEU A 182 -8.22 1.47 -9.43
N TYR A 183 -7.32 1.30 -10.39
CA TYR A 183 -6.04 0.63 -10.17
C TYR A 183 -4.86 1.49 -10.59
N ASN A 184 -3.86 1.58 -9.72
CA ASN A 184 -2.50 2.08 -9.98
C ASN A 184 -2.43 3.49 -10.60
N TYR A 185 -3.34 4.42 -10.19
CA TYR A 185 -3.28 5.81 -10.62
C TYR A 185 -2.11 6.54 -9.96
N HIS A 186 -1.24 7.13 -10.76
CA HIS A 186 -0.04 7.82 -10.27
C HIS A 186 0.43 8.95 -11.20
N ARG A 187 1.32 9.81 -10.69
CA ARG A 187 1.79 11.01 -11.39
C ARG A 187 2.43 10.72 -12.76
N LYS A 188 3.13 9.61 -12.93
CA LYS A 188 3.83 9.27 -14.18
C LYS A 188 2.87 9.09 -15.36
N MET A 189 1.58 8.82 -15.12
CA MET A 189 0.56 8.70 -16.17
C MET A 189 0.40 10.01 -16.96
N PHE A 190 0.85 11.14 -16.41
CA PHE A 190 0.73 12.49 -16.99
C PHE A 190 2.08 13.11 -17.35
N ALA A 191 3.19 12.36 -17.27
CA ALA A 191 4.53 12.88 -17.49
C ALA A 191 4.84 13.23 -18.96
N ASN A 192 3.97 12.85 -19.88
CA ASN A 192 4.10 13.05 -21.32
C ASN A 192 3.12 14.13 -21.89
N TYR A 193 2.49 14.92 -20.98
CA TYR A 193 1.58 16.02 -21.38
C TYR A 193 2.04 17.35 -20.79
#